data_1eddd1fe59ea751ec22745ca1bf51ba2
#
_entry.id   1eddd1fe59ea751ec22745ca1bf51ba2
#
_cell.length_a   1.000
_cell.length_b   1.000
_cell.length_c   1.000
_cell.angle_alpha   90.00
_cell.angle_beta   90.00
_cell.angle_gamma   90.00
#
_symmetry.space_group_name_H-M   'P 1'
#
loop_
_entity.id
_entity.type
_entity.pdbx_description
1 polymer ?
#
loop_
_entity_poly.entity_id
_entity_poly.type
_entity_poly.pdbx_seq_one_letter_code
_entity_poly.pdbx_strand_id
1 'polypeptide(L)'
;MAATILVVDDDENIRSLLKMHLSAAGYEVHVANDAISAGYLVLRSPPDLIISDVNMPHMDGFEFVAALKADKSIPEIPVIFLTSMEEGDDRGKALGAVGYLTKPIRSDYLLQMVAKHVPGGALPIG
;
A
#
# COMPACT_ATOMS: atom_id res chain seq x y z
N MET A 1 -9.81 -8.11 -15.36
CA MET A 1 -9.44 -8.62 -14.03
C MET A 1 -9.21 -7.47 -13.08
N ALA A 2 -9.57 -7.65 -11.82
CA ALA A 2 -9.39 -6.61 -10.83
C ALA A 2 -7.90 -6.48 -10.47
N ALA A 3 -7.44 -5.25 -10.27
CA ALA A 3 -6.11 -5.03 -9.73
C ALA A 3 -6.06 -5.49 -8.27
N THR A 4 -4.91 -5.98 -7.86
CA THR A 4 -4.69 -6.50 -6.51
C THR A 4 -3.92 -5.48 -5.68
N ILE A 5 -4.42 -5.18 -4.50
CA ILE A 5 -3.82 -4.21 -3.59
C ILE A 5 -3.52 -4.89 -2.27
N LEU A 6 -2.29 -4.70 -1.79
CA LEU A 6 -1.89 -5.17 -0.47
C LEU A 6 -1.86 -3.98 0.49
N VAL A 7 -2.62 -4.09 1.58
CA VAL A 7 -2.65 -3.07 2.64
C VAL A 7 -1.89 -3.60 3.85
N VAL A 8 -0.90 -2.85 4.30
CA VAL A 8 -0.07 -3.23 5.45
C VAL A 8 -0.20 -2.16 6.53
N ASP A 9 -0.79 -2.51 7.64
CA ASP A 9 -0.97 -1.61 8.79
C ASP A 9 -1.23 -2.46 10.02
N ASP A 10 -0.63 -2.09 11.15
CA ASP A 10 -0.83 -2.82 12.39
C ASP A 10 -2.17 -2.47 13.08
N ASP A 11 -2.84 -1.42 12.64
CA ASP A 11 -4.13 -1.01 13.16
C ASP A 11 -5.25 -1.72 12.40
N GLU A 12 -5.99 -2.58 13.10
CA GLU A 12 -7.09 -3.34 12.50
C GLU A 12 -8.17 -2.42 11.92
N ASN A 13 -8.45 -1.30 12.56
CA ASN A 13 -9.47 -0.37 12.08
C ASN A 13 -9.08 0.25 10.74
N ILE A 14 -7.82 0.59 10.57
CA ILE A 14 -7.32 1.13 9.31
C ILE A 14 -7.38 0.05 8.22
N ARG A 15 -6.94 -1.18 8.52
CA ARG A 15 -7.02 -2.28 7.55
C ARG A 15 -8.45 -2.51 7.08
N SER A 16 -9.38 -2.57 8.03
CA SER A 16 -10.80 -2.79 7.70
C SER A 16 -11.38 -1.67 6.87
N LEU A 17 -11.07 -0.43 7.22
CA LEU A 17 -11.55 0.75 6.51
C LEU A 17 -11.07 0.76 5.06
N LEU A 18 -9.77 0.57 4.87
CA LEU A 18 -9.19 0.57 3.53
C LEU A 18 -9.71 -0.60 2.69
N LYS A 19 -9.80 -1.79 3.30
CA LYS A 19 -10.35 -2.95 2.59
C LYS A 19 -11.77 -2.69 2.14
N MET A 20 -12.60 -2.10 2.99
CA MET A 20 -13.98 -1.78 2.64
C MET A 20 -14.06 -0.84 1.44
N HIS A 21 -13.33 0.27 1.49
CA HIS A 21 -13.39 1.26 0.42
C HIS A 21 -12.82 0.72 -0.90
N LEU A 22 -11.70 0.04 -0.83
CA LEU A 22 -11.04 -0.48 -2.03
C LEU A 22 -11.82 -1.64 -2.65
N SER A 23 -12.37 -2.53 -1.82
CA SER A 23 -13.20 -3.63 -2.33
C SER A 23 -14.48 -3.10 -2.98
N ALA A 24 -15.08 -2.07 -2.39
CA ALA A 24 -16.28 -1.45 -2.95
C ALA A 24 -15.99 -0.81 -4.32
N ALA A 25 -14.76 -0.36 -4.54
CA ALA A 25 -14.33 0.20 -5.82
C ALA A 25 -13.95 -0.88 -6.85
N GLY A 26 -14.01 -2.15 -6.48
CA GLY A 26 -13.78 -3.26 -7.41
C GLY A 26 -12.39 -3.88 -7.37
N TYR A 27 -11.54 -3.44 -6.45
CA TYR A 27 -10.19 -4.01 -6.32
C TYR A 27 -10.22 -5.27 -5.47
N GLU A 28 -9.27 -6.18 -5.77
CA GLU A 28 -9.01 -7.32 -4.89
C GLU A 28 -8.02 -6.87 -3.82
N VAL A 29 -8.39 -7.01 -2.53
CA VAL A 29 -7.61 -6.45 -1.44
C VAL A 29 -7.14 -7.56 -0.50
N HIS A 30 -5.84 -7.59 -0.25
CA HIS A 30 -5.23 -8.42 0.76
C HIS A 30 -4.69 -7.53 1.86
N VAL A 31 -4.72 -8.00 3.08
CA VAL A 31 -4.27 -7.22 4.24
C VAL A 31 -3.22 -7.98 5.02
N ALA A 32 -2.30 -7.25 5.62
CA ALA A 32 -1.29 -7.80 6.52
C ALA A 32 -1.13 -6.85 7.70
N ASN A 33 -0.85 -7.40 8.88
CA ASN A 33 -0.73 -6.61 10.10
C ASN A 33 0.71 -6.23 10.43
N ASP A 34 1.68 -6.74 9.69
CA ASP A 34 3.09 -6.42 9.89
C ASP A 34 3.87 -6.65 8.60
N ALA A 35 5.14 -6.23 8.62
CA ALA A 35 6.01 -6.33 7.46
C ALA A 35 6.36 -7.77 7.11
N ILE A 36 6.48 -8.64 8.10
CA ILE A 36 6.86 -10.04 7.87
C ILE A 36 5.75 -10.77 7.12
N SER A 37 4.52 -10.65 7.61
CA SER A 37 3.35 -11.23 6.94
C SER A 37 3.17 -10.68 5.53
N ALA A 38 3.37 -9.36 5.38
CA ALA A 38 3.28 -8.70 4.09
C ALA A 38 4.32 -9.24 3.12
N GLY A 39 5.54 -9.44 3.58
CA GLY A 39 6.62 -9.99 2.76
C GLY A 39 6.29 -11.36 2.20
N TYR A 40 5.72 -12.24 3.02
CA TYR A 40 5.29 -13.55 2.55
C TYR A 40 4.20 -13.45 1.47
N LEU A 41 3.25 -12.53 1.66
CA LEU A 41 2.19 -12.35 0.66
C LEU A 41 2.76 -11.86 -0.67
N VAL A 42 3.70 -10.92 -0.62
CA VAL A 42 4.34 -10.40 -1.84
C VAL A 42 5.10 -11.50 -2.57
N LEU A 43 5.82 -12.34 -1.85
CA LEU A 43 6.57 -13.43 -2.46
C LEU A 43 5.67 -14.48 -3.12
N ARG A 44 4.52 -14.75 -2.51
CA ARG A 44 3.58 -15.75 -3.03
C ARG A 44 2.81 -15.23 -4.24
N SER A 45 2.40 -13.97 -4.18
CA SER A 45 1.54 -13.38 -5.21
C SER A 45 1.75 -11.87 -5.20
N PRO A 46 2.70 -11.34 -5.99
CA PRO A 46 2.99 -9.92 -5.99
C PRO A 46 1.75 -9.10 -6.34
N PRO A 47 1.40 -8.11 -5.51
CA PRO A 47 0.25 -7.25 -5.80
C PRO A 47 0.60 -6.20 -6.86
N ASP A 48 -0.41 -5.53 -7.37
CA ASP A 48 -0.24 -4.43 -8.32
C ASP A 48 0.13 -3.13 -7.62
N LEU A 49 -0.22 -3.00 -6.34
CA LEU A 49 0.04 -1.81 -5.54
C LEU A 49 0.15 -2.19 -4.07
N ILE A 50 1.04 -1.54 -3.36
CA ILE A 50 1.15 -1.70 -1.90
C ILE A 50 0.80 -0.37 -1.23
N ILE A 51 -0.05 -0.43 -0.22
CA ILE A 51 -0.33 0.70 0.67
C ILE A 51 0.18 0.28 2.05
N SER A 52 1.20 0.97 2.55
CA SER A 52 1.87 0.56 3.78
C SER A 52 1.95 1.70 4.79
N ASP A 53 1.60 1.39 6.03
CA ASP A 53 1.88 2.29 7.15
C ASP A 53 3.40 2.44 7.30
N VAL A 54 3.83 3.60 7.72
CA VAL A 54 5.23 3.87 8.03
C VAL A 54 5.60 3.28 9.40
N ASN A 55 4.74 3.50 10.40
CA ASN A 55 5.03 3.11 11.78
C ASN A 55 4.44 1.75 12.10
N MET A 56 5.28 0.71 12.07
CA MET A 56 4.88 -0.64 12.41
C MET A 56 5.89 -1.26 13.38
N PRO A 57 5.46 -2.21 14.22
CA PRO A 57 6.40 -2.86 15.14
C PRO A 57 7.43 -3.71 14.37
N HIS A 58 8.63 -3.82 14.93
CA HIS A 58 9.74 -4.63 14.46
C HIS A 58 10.42 -4.11 13.20
N MET A 59 9.67 -3.79 12.16
CA MET A 59 10.20 -3.29 10.90
C MET A 59 9.24 -2.22 10.39
N ASP A 60 9.71 -0.98 10.23
CA ASP A 60 8.83 0.08 9.74
C ASP A 60 8.57 -0.05 8.23
N GLY A 61 7.66 0.78 7.73
CA GLY A 61 7.27 0.73 6.33
C GLY A 61 8.41 1.04 5.36
N PHE A 62 9.31 1.92 5.73
CA PHE A 62 10.46 2.24 4.87
C PHE A 62 11.42 1.06 4.77
N GLU A 63 11.70 0.42 5.91
CA GLU A 63 12.54 -0.76 5.94
C GLU A 63 11.94 -1.92 5.14
N PHE A 64 10.63 -2.10 5.27
CA PHE A 64 9.89 -3.11 4.53
C PHE A 64 10.03 -2.90 3.02
N VAL A 65 9.78 -1.69 2.55
CA VAL A 65 9.85 -1.37 1.12
C VAL A 65 11.30 -1.46 0.62
N ALA A 66 12.26 -1.02 1.41
CA ALA A 66 13.68 -1.16 1.04
C ALA A 66 14.04 -2.63 0.84
N ALA A 67 13.57 -3.51 1.71
CA ALA A 67 13.81 -4.95 1.58
C ALA A 67 13.17 -5.52 0.31
N LEU A 68 11.96 -5.09 -0.02
CA LEU A 68 11.30 -5.53 -1.26
C LEU A 68 12.08 -5.10 -2.50
N LYS A 69 12.54 -3.85 -2.51
CA LYS A 69 13.27 -3.32 -3.68
C LYS A 69 14.65 -3.93 -3.83
N ALA A 70 15.25 -4.39 -2.74
CA ALA A 70 16.54 -5.09 -2.78
C ALA A 70 16.43 -6.53 -3.30
N ASP A 71 15.25 -7.11 -3.26
CA ASP A 71 15.03 -8.49 -3.70
C ASP A 71 14.71 -8.50 -5.20
N LYS A 72 15.65 -8.97 -5.99
CA LYS A 72 15.53 -8.96 -7.45
C LYS A 72 14.51 -9.96 -7.99
N SER A 73 14.05 -10.90 -7.16
CA SER A 73 13.00 -11.83 -7.56
C SER A 73 11.61 -11.20 -7.49
N ILE A 74 11.48 -10.04 -6.84
CA ILE A 74 10.22 -9.32 -6.69
C ILE A 74 10.14 -8.25 -7.79
N PRO A 75 9.04 -8.21 -8.56
CA PRO A 75 8.88 -7.14 -9.55
C PRO A 75 8.76 -5.78 -8.87
N GLU A 76 8.96 -4.72 -9.62
CA GLU A 76 8.79 -3.38 -9.09
C GLU A 76 7.29 -3.13 -8.86
N ILE A 77 6.94 -2.75 -7.64
CA ILE A 77 5.56 -2.54 -7.23
C ILE A 77 5.43 -1.10 -6.72
N PRO A 78 4.48 -0.32 -7.23
CA PRO A 78 4.27 1.03 -6.71
C PRO A 78 3.80 0.98 -5.25
N VAL A 79 4.29 1.91 -4.45
CA VAL A 79 4.01 1.96 -3.01
C VAL A 79 3.46 3.33 -2.63
N ILE A 80 2.36 3.32 -1.89
CA ILE A 80 1.81 4.50 -1.23
C ILE A 80 2.01 4.31 0.27
N PHE A 81 2.62 5.31 0.93
CA PHE A 81 2.78 5.25 2.38
C PHE A 81 1.63 5.95 3.11
N LEU A 82 1.21 5.35 4.22
CA LEU A 82 0.26 5.95 5.15
C LEU A 82 1.05 6.53 6.30
N THR A 83 0.80 7.79 6.63
CA THR A 83 1.54 8.45 7.71
C THR A 83 0.63 9.35 8.52
N SER A 84 0.90 9.45 9.82
CA SER A 84 0.24 10.44 10.68
C SER A 84 0.97 11.78 10.67
N MET A 85 2.11 11.86 9.98
CA MET A 85 2.91 13.07 9.90
C MET A 85 2.52 13.86 8.65
N GLU A 86 2.31 15.17 8.82
CA GLU A 86 1.96 16.04 7.71
C GLU A 86 3.12 16.29 6.77
N GLU A 87 4.33 16.23 7.29
CA GLU A 87 5.52 16.46 6.48
C GLU A 87 6.02 15.16 5.89
N GLY A 88 6.27 15.17 4.59
CA GLY A 88 6.81 14.02 3.90
C GLY A 88 8.23 13.71 4.38
N ASP A 89 8.50 12.44 4.60
CA ASP A 89 9.84 11.98 4.91
C ASP A 89 10.55 11.68 3.60
N ASP A 90 11.73 12.26 3.42
CA ASP A 90 12.53 12.07 2.22
C ASP A 90 12.90 10.61 1.98
N ARG A 91 12.88 9.78 3.02
CA ARG A 91 13.18 8.35 2.87
C ARG A 91 12.20 7.65 1.92
N GLY A 92 10.92 7.99 2.01
CA GLY A 92 9.93 7.41 1.12
C GLY A 92 10.17 7.80 -0.34
N LYS A 93 10.51 9.06 -0.57
CA LYS A 93 10.84 9.53 -1.92
C LYS A 93 12.08 8.82 -2.46
N ALA A 94 13.10 8.66 -1.64
CA ALA A 94 14.32 7.96 -2.03
C ALA A 94 14.05 6.50 -2.40
N LEU A 95 13.02 5.89 -1.82
CA LEU A 95 12.59 4.53 -2.13
C LEU A 95 11.68 4.46 -3.35
N GLY A 96 11.34 5.59 -3.95
CA GLY A 96 10.50 5.62 -5.13
C GLY A 96 9.00 5.50 -4.84
N ALA A 97 8.56 5.89 -3.64
CA ALA A 97 7.13 5.91 -3.33
C ALA A 97 6.39 6.79 -4.33
N VAL A 98 5.22 6.33 -4.77
CA VAL A 98 4.41 7.07 -5.75
C VAL A 98 3.47 8.05 -5.07
N GLY A 99 3.28 7.94 -3.76
CA GLY A 99 2.45 8.89 -3.04
C GLY A 99 2.42 8.63 -1.55
N TYR A 100 1.79 9.56 -0.85
CA TYR A 100 1.57 9.52 0.59
C TYR A 100 0.11 9.85 0.88
N LEU A 101 -0.47 9.15 1.85
CA LEU A 101 -1.78 9.47 2.39
C LEU A 101 -1.61 9.75 3.88
N THR A 102 -2.15 10.86 4.32
CA THR A 102 -2.08 11.26 5.73
C THR A 102 -3.30 10.74 6.48
N LYS A 103 -3.08 10.19 7.67
CA LYS A 103 -4.18 9.78 8.53
C LYS A 103 -4.79 11.02 9.22
N PRO A 104 -6.10 11.11 9.37
CA PRO A 104 -7.12 10.12 8.97
C PRO A 104 -7.32 10.07 7.46
N ILE A 105 -7.56 8.86 6.95
CA ILE A 105 -7.62 8.62 5.52
C ILE A 105 -8.95 9.13 4.96
N ARG A 106 -8.88 9.92 3.89
CA ARG A 106 -10.06 10.33 3.13
C ARG A 106 -10.25 9.39 1.96
N SER A 107 -11.43 8.81 1.85
CA SER A 107 -11.70 7.81 0.82
C SER A 107 -11.58 8.35 -0.59
N ASP A 108 -11.96 9.62 -0.80
CA ASP A 108 -11.85 10.24 -2.13
C ASP A 108 -10.39 10.36 -2.59
N TYR A 109 -9.49 10.80 -1.71
CA TYR A 109 -8.07 10.87 -2.04
C TYR A 109 -7.45 9.49 -2.22
N LEU A 110 -7.83 8.54 -1.37
CA LEU A 110 -7.38 7.17 -1.48
C LEU A 110 -7.70 6.59 -2.87
N LEU A 111 -8.95 6.68 -3.28
CA LEU A 111 -9.41 6.09 -4.53
C LEU A 111 -8.79 6.77 -5.74
N GLN A 112 -8.64 8.09 -5.71
CA GLN A 112 -7.98 8.83 -6.79
C GLN A 112 -6.52 8.42 -6.93
N MET A 113 -5.81 8.34 -5.82
CA MET A 113 -4.38 8.00 -5.84
C MET A 113 -4.17 6.57 -6.31
N VAL A 114 -5.00 5.64 -5.84
CA VAL A 114 -4.91 4.23 -6.26
C VAL A 114 -5.18 4.12 -7.75
N ALA A 115 -6.21 4.76 -8.27
CA ALA A 115 -6.56 4.68 -9.68
C ALA A 115 -5.44 5.15 -10.60
N LYS A 116 -4.63 6.11 -10.16
CA LYS A 116 -3.49 6.62 -10.94
C LYS A 116 -2.36 5.60 -11.08
N HIS A 117 -2.25 4.67 -10.15
CA HIS A 117 -1.04 3.85 -10.03
C HIS A 117 -1.27 2.35 -10.18
N VAL A 118 -2.50 1.92 -10.44
CA VAL A 118 -2.78 0.51 -10.73
C VAL A 118 -2.85 0.28 -12.23
N PRO A 119 -2.58 -0.96 -12.68
CA PRO A 119 -2.73 -1.28 -14.11
C PRO A 119 -4.14 -1.01 -14.60
N GLY A 120 -4.25 -0.38 -15.76
CA GLY A 120 -5.51 0.05 -16.32
C GLY A 120 -5.96 1.42 -15.85
N GLY A 121 -5.50 1.88 -14.68
CA GLY A 121 -5.65 3.25 -14.21
C GLY A 121 -7.04 3.79 -13.97
N ALA A 122 -8.07 3.12 -14.41
CA ALA A 122 -9.44 3.59 -14.30
C ALA A 122 -10.14 2.87 -13.15
N LEU A 123 -11.11 3.56 -12.54
CA LEU A 123 -11.95 2.90 -11.56
C LEU A 123 -12.72 1.77 -12.22
N PRO A 124 -12.80 0.59 -11.58
CA PRO A 124 -13.46 -0.57 -12.18
C PRO A 124 -14.97 -0.43 -12.30
N ILE A 125 -15.58 0.47 -11.59
CA ILE A 125 -17.00 0.70 -11.75
C ILE A 125 -17.21 1.81 -12.75
N GLY A 126 -17.97 1.49 -13.73
CA GLY A 126 -18.37 2.47 -14.71
C GLY A 126 -19.39 3.43 -14.13
#